data_be603efeb489973e4d4201c7eb7c1d02
#
_entry.id   be603efeb489973e4d4201c7eb7c1d02
#
_cell.length_a   1.000
_cell.length_b   1.000
_cell.length_c   1.000
_cell.angle_alpha   90.00
_cell.angle_beta   90.00
_cell.angle_gamma   90.00
#
_symmetry.space_group_name_H-M   'P 1'
#
loop_
_entity.id
_entity.type
_entity.pdbx_description
1 polymer ?
#
loop_
_entity_poly.entity_id
_entity_poly.type
_entity_poly.pdbx_seq_one_letter_code
_entity_poly.pdbx_strand_id
1 'polypeptide(L)'
;VEKVLIDDMSVSGVQLSNGEQVQATTVISNADPKTSFLTLLGAQHLDVQFTHRISRLRNQGYVAKLHLALDEIPTFTGLEKPAGRLMLTPSMKYIECAFDDAKYGGYANELPMEVIIPSLVDDSLAPVGKHVLSANIQYAPYAVKGGWDQHREQFLANALATLSQYSPGIESQVSAAELLTPADLEQQFNLAGGHWHHAEFAIDTWWMNRPTYGASQYTTPISGFHLCGAGAHPGGGLMGTCGANAARAILEDR
;
A
#
# COMPACT_ATOMS: atom_id res chain seq x y z
N VAL A 1 -10.55 2.69 15.77
CA VAL A 1 -11.91 2.10 15.76
C VAL A 1 -11.77 0.60 15.79
N GLU A 2 -12.53 -0.06 16.66
CA GLU A 2 -12.56 -1.52 16.79
C GLU A 2 -13.77 -2.12 16.05
N LYS A 3 -14.90 -1.40 16.07
CA LYS A 3 -16.15 -1.89 15.52
C LYS A 3 -17.04 -0.75 15.01
N VAL A 4 -17.76 -0.99 13.92
CA VAL A 4 -18.90 -0.16 13.50
C VAL A 4 -20.16 -0.67 14.18
N LEU A 5 -20.95 0.25 14.75
CA LEU A 5 -22.21 -0.07 15.41
C LEU A 5 -23.35 0.00 14.39
N ILE A 6 -24.17 -1.04 14.35
CA ILE A 6 -25.25 -1.21 13.39
C ILE A 6 -26.56 -1.37 14.16
N ASP A 7 -27.59 -0.67 13.71
CA ASP A 7 -28.97 -0.82 14.15
C ASP A 7 -29.87 -0.85 12.90
N ASP A 8 -30.68 -1.87 12.76
CA ASP A 8 -31.61 -2.11 11.63
C ASP A 8 -31.00 -1.79 10.25
N MET A 9 -29.86 -2.43 9.92
CA MET A 9 -29.12 -2.27 8.66
C MET A 9 -28.61 -0.84 8.40
N SER A 10 -28.53 -0.02 9.42
CA SER A 10 -28.01 1.35 9.37
C SER A 10 -26.91 1.56 10.39
N VAL A 11 -25.95 2.43 10.07
CA VAL A 11 -24.92 2.82 11.01
C VAL A 11 -25.51 3.63 12.16
N SER A 12 -25.16 3.29 13.40
CA SER A 12 -25.49 4.08 14.60
C SER A 12 -24.27 4.73 15.25
N GLY A 13 -23.04 4.34 14.84
CA GLY A 13 -21.81 4.90 15.37
C GLY A 13 -20.62 3.98 15.21
N VAL A 14 -19.60 4.22 16.02
CA VAL A 14 -18.39 3.39 16.11
C VAL A 14 -18.02 3.15 17.57
N GLN A 15 -17.36 2.02 17.83
CA GLN A 15 -16.74 1.71 19.11
C GLN A 15 -15.21 1.79 18.95
N LEU A 16 -14.57 2.46 19.89
CA LEU A 16 -13.12 2.55 19.98
C LEU A 16 -12.54 1.38 20.79
N SER A 17 -11.25 1.12 20.65
CA SER A 17 -10.56 0.04 21.37
C SER A 17 -10.56 0.19 22.90
N ASN A 18 -10.80 1.38 23.43
CA ASN A 18 -10.98 1.64 24.86
C ASN A 18 -12.42 1.39 25.35
N GLY A 19 -13.34 0.93 24.46
CA GLY A 19 -14.74 0.69 24.76
C GLY A 19 -15.66 1.92 24.62
N GLU A 20 -15.11 3.10 24.36
CA GLU A 20 -15.90 4.32 24.13
C GLU A 20 -16.71 4.19 22.82
N GLN A 21 -17.95 4.66 22.85
CA GLN A 21 -18.83 4.70 21.69
C GLN A 21 -19.07 6.13 21.23
N VAL A 22 -18.86 6.35 19.93
CA VAL A 22 -19.15 7.62 19.27
C VAL A 22 -20.34 7.43 18.37
N GLN A 23 -21.45 8.13 18.66
CA GLN A 23 -22.68 8.08 17.89
C GLN A 23 -22.50 8.85 16.59
N ALA A 24 -22.93 8.24 15.47
CA ALA A 24 -22.90 8.84 14.15
C ALA A 24 -23.89 8.16 13.21
N THR A 25 -24.56 8.92 12.36
CA THR A 25 -25.45 8.42 11.31
C THR A 25 -24.72 8.15 10.00
N THR A 26 -23.46 8.59 9.89
CA THR A 26 -22.61 8.40 8.73
C THR A 26 -21.21 8.02 9.19
N VAL A 27 -20.69 6.89 8.72
CA VAL A 27 -19.33 6.41 8.96
C VAL A 27 -18.63 6.22 7.62
N ILE A 28 -17.45 6.82 7.48
CA ILE A 28 -16.64 6.79 6.27
C ILE A 28 -15.36 6.03 6.56
N SER A 29 -15.17 4.88 5.92
CA SER A 29 -13.99 4.03 6.12
C SER A 29 -12.92 4.31 5.07
N ASN A 30 -11.71 4.60 5.53
CA ASN A 30 -10.50 4.64 4.72
C ASN A 30 -9.69 3.33 4.82
N ALA A 31 -10.12 2.36 5.63
CA ALA A 31 -9.51 1.06 5.68
C ALA A 31 -9.78 0.25 4.39
N ASP A 32 -8.99 -0.79 4.17
CA ASP A 32 -9.22 -1.69 3.05
C ASP A 32 -10.59 -2.40 3.15
N PRO A 33 -11.14 -2.89 2.03
CA PRO A 33 -12.46 -3.49 2.01
C PRO A 33 -12.61 -4.72 2.91
N LYS A 34 -11.58 -5.57 3.07
CA LYS A 34 -11.68 -6.72 3.97
C LYS A 34 -11.77 -6.28 5.42
N THR A 35 -10.90 -5.38 5.83
CA THR A 35 -10.95 -4.78 7.18
C THR A 35 -12.29 -4.08 7.40
N SER A 36 -12.72 -3.25 6.46
CA SER A 36 -13.97 -2.49 6.56
C SER A 36 -15.19 -3.38 6.74
N PHE A 37 -15.35 -4.40 5.89
CA PHE A 37 -16.54 -5.22 5.86
C PHE A 37 -16.50 -6.43 6.77
N LEU A 38 -15.35 -7.12 6.87
CA LEU A 38 -15.27 -8.38 7.60
C LEU A 38 -14.89 -8.18 9.08
N THR A 39 -14.09 -7.17 9.37
CA THR A 39 -13.59 -6.90 10.73
C THR A 39 -14.41 -5.80 11.42
N LEU A 40 -14.43 -4.60 10.84
CA LEU A 40 -15.06 -3.44 11.50
C LEU A 40 -16.59 -3.52 11.50
N LEU A 41 -17.17 -3.88 10.38
CA LEU A 41 -18.63 -4.00 10.25
C LEU A 41 -19.13 -5.36 10.74
N GLY A 42 -18.43 -6.44 10.38
CA GLY A 42 -18.77 -7.82 10.73
C GLY A 42 -19.62 -8.50 9.65
N ALA A 43 -19.23 -9.71 9.27
CA ALA A 43 -19.86 -10.49 8.21
C ALA A 43 -21.34 -10.85 8.49
N GLN A 44 -21.77 -10.86 9.77
CA GLN A 44 -23.13 -11.16 10.18
C GLN A 44 -24.16 -10.13 9.71
N HIS A 45 -23.74 -8.91 9.33
CA HIS A 45 -24.60 -7.84 8.81
C HIS A 45 -24.67 -7.81 7.28
N LEU A 46 -23.98 -8.75 6.61
CA LEU A 46 -23.78 -8.74 5.17
C LEU A 46 -24.40 -9.98 4.51
N ASP A 47 -24.85 -9.81 3.29
CA ASP A 47 -25.26 -10.92 2.43
C ASP A 47 -24.10 -11.91 2.20
N VAL A 48 -24.42 -13.21 2.13
CA VAL A 48 -23.44 -14.29 1.96
C VAL A 48 -22.61 -14.13 0.68
N GLN A 49 -23.24 -13.74 -0.43
CA GLN A 49 -22.54 -13.56 -1.72
C GLN A 49 -21.62 -12.34 -1.68
N PHE A 50 -22.07 -11.25 -1.04
CA PHE A 50 -21.25 -10.06 -0.84
C PHE A 50 -20.03 -10.38 0.03
N THR A 51 -20.23 -11.02 1.18
CA THR A 51 -19.17 -11.48 2.08
C THR A 51 -18.15 -12.36 1.35
N HIS A 52 -18.63 -13.28 0.52
CA HIS A 52 -17.78 -14.17 -0.26
C HIS A 52 -16.96 -13.42 -1.32
N ARG A 53 -17.52 -12.40 -1.99
CA ARG A 53 -16.77 -11.54 -2.92
C ARG A 53 -15.67 -10.76 -2.19
N ILE A 54 -15.98 -10.15 -1.05
CA ILE A 54 -15.01 -9.41 -0.24
C ILE A 54 -13.88 -10.30 0.26
N SER A 55 -14.21 -11.50 0.77
CA SER A 55 -13.20 -12.43 1.29
C SER A 55 -12.20 -12.89 0.22
N ARG A 56 -12.62 -12.94 -1.04
CA ARG A 56 -11.80 -13.34 -2.19
C ARG A 56 -10.98 -12.22 -2.81
N LEU A 57 -11.11 -10.99 -2.36
CA LEU A 57 -10.25 -9.90 -2.84
C LEU A 57 -8.77 -10.28 -2.63
N ARG A 58 -7.98 -10.15 -3.67
CA ARG A 58 -6.53 -10.38 -3.61
C ARG A 58 -5.87 -9.13 -3.08
N ASN A 59 -5.33 -9.20 -1.87
CA ASN A 59 -4.71 -8.07 -1.18
C ASN A 59 -3.31 -8.37 -0.65
N GLN A 60 -2.66 -9.43 -1.12
CA GLN A 60 -1.26 -9.68 -0.79
C GLN A 60 -0.36 -8.73 -1.58
N GLY A 61 0.45 -7.97 -0.85
CA GLY A 61 1.40 -7.03 -1.42
C GLY A 61 2.63 -7.72 -1.99
N TYR A 62 3.23 -7.09 -3.00
CA TYR A 62 4.46 -7.52 -3.66
C TYR A 62 5.51 -6.42 -3.71
N VAL A 63 5.36 -5.37 -2.91
CA VAL A 63 6.29 -4.24 -2.93
C VAL A 63 6.83 -3.97 -1.54
N ALA A 64 8.15 -4.00 -1.42
CA ALA A 64 8.84 -3.53 -0.21
C ALA A 64 9.17 -2.03 -0.35
N LYS A 65 9.25 -1.36 0.80
CA LYS A 65 9.67 0.02 0.91
C LYS A 65 11.05 0.08 1.53
N LEU A 66 11.98 0.78 0.87
CA LEU A 66 13.31 1.03 1.39
C LEU A 66 13.52 2.53 1.59
N HIS A 67 13.97 2.90 2.78
CA HIS A 67 14.42 4.24 3.09
C HIS A 67 15.90 4.18 3.45
N LEU A 68 16.71 5.07 2.83
CA LEU A 68 18.12 5.23 3.11
C LEU A 68 18.40 6.65 3.58
N ALA A 69 19.09 6.79 4.71
CA ALA A 69 19.72 8.04 5.08
C ALA A 69 21.10 8.09 4.44
N LEU A 70 21.38 9.15 3.70
CA LEU A 70 22.60 9.32 2.92
C LEU A 70 23.43 10.50 3.41
N ASP A 71 24.72 10.32 3.42
CA ASP A 71 25.68 11.37 3.84
C ASP A 71 25.87 12.49 2.80
N GLU A 72 25.55 12.19 1.55
CA GLU A 72 25.63 13.16 0.43
C GLU A 72 24.61 12.83 -0.66
N ILE A 73 24.47 13.69 -1.67
CA ILE A 73 23.59 13.45 -2.83
C ILE A 73 24.17 12.30 -3.66
N PRO A 74 23.42 11.19 -3.89
CA PRO A 74 23.92 10.11 -4.73
C PRO A 74 23.99 10.53 -6.19
N THR A 75 25.01 10.08 -6.89
CA THR A 75 25.17 10.29 -8.33
C THR A 75 24.70 9.06 -9.08
N PHE A 76 23.89 9.25 -10.13
CA PHE A 76 23.42 8.16 -10.98
C PHE A 76 24.08 8.20 -12.35
N THR A 77 24.53 7.04 -12.83
CA THR A 77 25.18 6.90 -14.13
C THR A 77 24.27 7.42 -15.26
N GLY A 78 24.75 8.35 -16.06
CA GLY A 78 24.01 8.94 -17.17
C GLY A 78 23.04 10.06 -16.78
N LEU A 79 22.97 10.46 -15.51
CA LEU A 79 22.16 11.60 -15.06
C LEU A 79 23.06 12.70 -14.50
N GLU A 80 22.87 13.92 -14.97
CA GLU A 80 23.57 15.09 -14.44
C GLU A 80 23.06 15.46 -13.04
N LYS A 81 21.74 15.34 -12.83
CA LYS A 81 21.08 15.55 -11.53
C LYS A 81 19.99 14.50 -11.33
N PRO A 82 19.95 13.80 -10.20
CA PRO A 82 18.87 12.89 -9.89
C PRO A 82 17.63 13.73 -9.52
N ALA A 83 16.63 13.76 -10.39
CA ALA A 83 15.40 14.49 -10.17
C ALA A 83 14.18 13.65 -10.55
N GLY A 84 13.08 13.85 -9.81
CA GLY A 84 11.84 13.14 -10.05
C GLY A 84 11.92 11.66 -9.65
N ARG A 85 11.26 10.82 -10.42
CA ARG A 85 11.13 9.37 -10.19
C ARG A 85 12.05 8.61 -11.12
N LEU A 86 13.01 7.91 -10.56
CA LEU A 86 13.99 7.12 -11.29
C LEU A 86 13.52 5.65 -11.33
N MET A 87 13.39 5.10 -12.53
CA MET A 87 12.98 3.70 -12.74
C MET A 87 14.21 2.86 -13.03
N LEU A 88 14.58 1.97 -12.10
CA LEU A 88 15.69 1.03 -12.26
C LEU A 88 15.13 -0.29 -12.80
N THR A 89 14.73 -0.28 -14.05
CA THR A 89 14.07 -1.39 -14.76
C THR A 89 14.51 -1.39 -16.21
N PRO A 90 15.63 -2.05 -16.55
CA PRO A 90 16.23 -1.93 -17.87
C PRO A 90 15.38 -2.53 -19.00
N SER A 91 14.46 -3.45 -18.71
CA SER A 91 13.60 -4.06 -19.73
C SER A 91 12.34 -4.68 -19.14
N MET A 92 11.32 -4.92 -19.99
CA MET A 92 10.12 -5.67 -19.64
C MET A 92 10.45 -7.10 -19.16
N LYS A 93 11.43 -7.75 -19.80
CA LYS A 93 11.89 -9.09 -19.40
C LYS A 93 12.48 -9.11 -17.99
N TYR A 94 13.17 -8.05 -17.59
CA TYR A 94 13.72 -7.90 -16.24
C TYR A 94 12.62 -7.92 -15.17
N ILE A 95 11.54 -7.18 -15.41
CA ILE A 95 10.36 -7.15 -14.53
C ILE A 95 9.69 -8.52 -14.47
N GLU A 96 9.50 -9.17 -15.61
CA GLU A 96 8.86 -10.48 -15.70
C GLU A 96 9.64 -11.56 -14.96
N CYS A 97 10.96 -11.61 -15.15
CA CYS A 97 11.82 -12.58 -14.44
C CYS A 97 11.77 -12.35 -12.91
N ALA A 98 11.79 -11.10 -12.47
CA ALA A 98 11.70 -10.79 -11.03
C ALA A 98 10.32 -11.19 -10.45
N PHE A 99 9.24 -11.08 -11.22
CA PHE A 99 7.92 -11.52 -10.81
C PHE A 99 7.80 -13.05 -10.75
N ASP A 100 8.45 -13.78 -11.65
CA ASP A 100 8.43 -15.25 -11.64
C ASP A 100 8.94 -15.82 -10.32
N ASP A 101 10.04 -15.29 -9.78
CA ASP A 101 10.57 -15.71 -8.49
C ASP A 101 9.57 -15.41 -7.36
N ALA A 102 9.00 -14.20 -7.34
CA ALA A 102 8.06 -13.76 -6.32
C ALA A 102 6.74 -14.55 -6.35
N LYS A 103 6.25 -14.90 -7.53
CA LYS A 103 5.06 -15.72 -7.73
C LYS A 103 5.12 -17.08 -7.03
N TYR A 104 6.31 -17.62 -6.91
CA TYR A 104 6.53 -18.89 -6.21
C TYR A 104 7.05 -18.72 -4.76
N GLY A 105 6.95 -17.51 -4.21
CA GLY A 105 7.32 -17.20 -2.83
C GLY A 105 8.83 -17.05 -2.59
N GLY A 106 9.57 -16.75 -3.66
CA GLY A 106 10.96 -16.29 -3.61
C GLY A 106 11.07 -14.80 -3.90
N TYR A 107 12.25 -14.33 -4.27
CA TYR A 107 12.52 -13.01 -4.82
C TYR A 107 13.78 -13.04 -5.68
N ALA A 108 13.86 -12.15 -6.64
CA ALA A 108 15.00 -12.07 -7.54
C ALA A 108 16.26 -11.54 -6.83
N ASN A 109 17.43 -11.83 -7.38
CA ASN A 109 18.70 -11.22 -6.94
C ASN A 109 18.81 -9.77 -7.43
N GLU A 110 18.33 -9.50 -8.63
CA GLU A 110 18.27 -8.15 -9.21
C GLU A 110 16.84 -7.65 -9.13
N LEU A 111 16.64 -6.52 -8.45
CA LEU A 111 15.33 -6.05 -8.02
C LEU A 111 14.88 -4.83 -8.84
N PRO A 112 13.75 -4.89 -9.56
CA PRO A 112 13.13 -3.70 -10.14
C PRO A 112 12.81 -2.66 -9.06
N MET A 113 13.20 -1.42 -9.27
CA MET A 113 13.00 -0.34 -8.28
C MET A 113 12.48 0.93 -8.92
N GLU A 114 11.67 1.61 -8.16
CA GLU A 114 11.29 3.00 -8.36
C GLU A 114 11.91 3.83 -7.23
N VAL A 115 12.78 4.77 -7.55
CA VAL A 115 13.59 5.53 -6.59
C VAL A 115 13.24 7.00 -6.67
N ILE A 116 13.12 7.65 -5.52
CA ILE A 116 13.03 9.11 -5.37
C ILE A 116 13.98 9.59 -4.30
N ILE A 117 14.40 10.85 -4.40
CA ILE A 117 15.21 11.54 -3.37
C ILE A 117 14.39 12.75 -2.90
N PRO A 118 13.45 12.55 -1.95
CA PRO A 118 12.50 13.60 -1.58
C PRO A 118 13.17 14.83 -0.96
N SER A 119 14.32 14.68 -0.32
CA SER A 119 15.10 15.79 0.23
C SER A 119 15.70 16.74 -0.82
N LEU A 120 15.61 16.42 -2.11
CA LEU A 120 15.94 17.37 -3.19
C LEU A 120 14.80 18.35 -3.51
N VAL A 121 13.60 18.07 -3.02
CA VAL A 121 12.40 18.89 -3.20
C VAL A 121 12.01 19.58 -1.89
N ASP A 122 12.19 18.88 -0.78
CA ASP A 122 11.89 19.34 0.57
C ASP A 122 13.12 19.11 1.47
N ASP A 123 13.87 20.17 1.73
CA ASP A 123 15.10 20.17 2.51
C ASP A 123 14.85 19.94 4.02
N SER A 124 13.61 20.06 4.48
CA SER A 124 13.23 19.75 5.86
C SER A 124 13.30 18.26 6.22
N LEU A 125 13.37 17.39 5.21
CA LEU A 125 13.37 15.91 5.38
C LEU A 125 14.73 15.34 5.80
N ALA A 126 15.80 16.13 5.78
CA ALA A 126 17.14 15.71 6.18
C ALA A 126 17.94 16.85 6.80
N PRO A 127 18.92 16.59 7.66
CA PRO A 127 19.86 17.61 8.12
C PRO A 127 20.64 18.22 6.95
N VAL A 128 21.17 19.43 7.15
CA VAL A 128 21.96 20.16 6.14
C VAL A 128 23.12 19.28 5.63
N GLY A 129 23.20 19.10 4.32
CA GLY A 129 24.20 18.28 3.64
C GLY A 129 23.94 16.77 3.67
N LYS A 130 22.83 16.33 4.28
CA LYS A 130 22.37 14.95 4.27
C LYS A 130 21.15 14.81 3.37
N HIS A 131 20.88 13.56 2.94
CA HIS A 131 19.77 13.27 2.05
C HIS A 131 19.01 12.01 2.46
N VAL A 132 17.77 11.90 1.97
CA VAL A 132 16.94 10.71 2.10
C VAL A 132 16.64 10.17 0.71
N LEU A 133 16.90 8.89 0.50
CA LEU A 133 16.45 8.14 -0.65
C LEU A 133 15.31 7.23 -0.23
N SER A 134 14.26 7.18 -1.04
CA SER A 134 13.12 6.32 -0.83
C SER A 134 12.87 5.48 -2.08
N ALA A 135 12.83 4.15 -1.92
CA ALA A 135 12.61 3.24 -3.03
C ALA A 135 11.41 2.33 -2.79
N ASN A 136 10.66 2.09 -3.87
CA ASN A 136 9.70 1.00 -3.97
C ASN A 136 10.38 -0.14 -4.69
N ILE A 137 10.49 -1.31 -4.05
CA ILE A 137 11.22 -2.46 -4.58
C ILE A 137 10.24 -3.55 -4.97
N GLN A 138 10.32 -4.01 -6.20
CA GLN A 138 9.53 -5.11 -6.76
C GLN A 138 10.44 -6.29 -7.12
N TYR A 139 10.12 -7.54 -6.81
CA TYR A 139 8.92 -7.96 -6.12
C TYR A 139 9.29 -8.56 -4.78
N ALA A 140 8.65 -8.10 -3.73
CA ALA A 140 8.78 -8.63 -2.38
C ALA A 140 7.45 -9.29 -2.00
N PRO A 141 7.30 -10.61 -2.03
CA PRO A 141 6.04 -11.27 -1.73
C PRO A 141 5.68 -11.08 -0.25
N TYR A 142 4.38 -10.92 0.04
CA TYR A 142 3.89 -10.85 1.42
C TYR A 142 4.35 -12.06 2.25
N ALA A 143 4.23 -13.27 1.69
CA ALA A 143 4.64 -14.51 2.30
C ALA A 143 5.84 -15.13 1.53
N VAL A 144 7.05 -14.75 1.92
CA VAL A 144 8.27 -15.39 1.40
C VAL A 144 8.46 -16.77 2.04
N LYS A 145 8.92 -17.77 1.28
CA LYS A 145 9.21 -19.10 1.81
C LYS A 145 10.33 -19.02 2.87
N GLY A 146 10.09 -19.55 4.05
CA GLY A 146 11.02 -19.48 5.18
C GLY A 146 10.81 -18.26 6.08
N GLY A 147 9.97 -17.29 5.67
CA GLY A 147 9.66 -16.08 6.44
C GLY A 147 10.68 -14.95 6.26
N TRP A 148 10.23 -13.71 6.40
CA TRP A 148 11.05 -12.52 6.21
C TRP A 148 12.21 -12.39 7.19
N ASP A 149 12.11 -12.97 8.39
CA ASP A 149 13.22 -12.94 9.39
C ASP A 149 14.50 -13.58 8.86
N GLN A 150 14.38 -14.61 8.01
CA GLN A 150 15.53 -15.28 7.40
C GLN A 150 16.04 -14.59 6.13
N HIS A 151 15.23 -13.77 5.49
CA HIS A 151 15.52 -13.23 4.16
C HIS A 151 15.77 -11.71 4.13
N ARG A 152 15.41 -10.99 5.19
CA ARG A 152 15.47 -9.53 5.26
C ARG A 152 16.84 -8.96 4.93
N GLU A 153 17.88 -9.50 5.55
CA GLU A 153 19.25 -9.03 5.34
C GLU A 153 19.72 -9.27 3.90
N GLN A 154 19.44 -10.46 3.35
CA GLN A 154 19.82 -10.77 1.98
C GLN A 154 19.02 -9.94 0.96
N PHE A 155 17.74 -9.70 1.20
CA PHE A 155 16.93 -8.85 0.33
C PHE A 155 17.42 -7.41 0.34
N LEU A 156 17.79 -6.88 1.50
CA LEU A 156 18.40 -5.55 1.62
C LEU A 156 19.74 -5.49 0.89
N ALA A 157 20.59 -6.50 1.04
CA ALA A 157 21.87 -6.59 0.33
C ALA A 157 21.66 -6.61 -1.20
N ASN A 158 20.69 -7.39 -1.69
CA ASN A 158 20.34 -7.42 -3.11
C ASN A 158 19.85 -6.04 -3.60
N ALA A 159 19.06 -5.34 -2.76
CA ALA A 159 18.56 -4.00 -3.08
C ALA A 159 19.72 -2.99 -3.21
N LEU A 160 20.65 -2.99 -2.26
CA LEU A 160 21.83 -2.12 -2.30
C LEU A 160 22.74 -2.45 -3.48
N ALA A 161 22.97 -3.73 -3.74
CA ALA A 161 23.75 -4.18 -4.90
C ALA A 161 23.12 -3.76 -6.23
N THR A 162 21.78 -3.82 -6.35
CA THR A 162 21.07 -3.32 -7.52
C THR A 162 21.21 -1.79 -7.65
N LEU A 163 21.05 -1.04 -6.57
CA LEU A 163 21.28 0.41 -6.56
C LEU A 163 22.69 0.78 -6.99
N SER A 164 23.71 0.04 -6.51
CA SER A 164 25.11 0.30 -6.83
C SER A 164 25.45 0.13 -8.31
N GLN A 165 24.67 -0.64 -9.08
CA GLN A 165 24.84 -0.75 -10.54
C GLN A 165 24.53 0.59 -11.25
N TYR A 166 23.59 1.37 -10.71
CA TYR A 166 23.14 2.64 -11.26
C TYR A 166 23.74 3.86 -10.56
N SER A 167 24.14 3.70 -9.30
CA SER A 167 24.77 4.73 -8.47
C SER A 167 26.01 4.18 -7.80
N PRO A 168 27.15 4.10 -8.53
CA PRO A 168 28.40 3.57 -7.98
C PRO A 168 28.84 4.31 -6.73
N GLY A 169 29.15 3.55 -5.68
CA GLY A 169 29.59 4.10 -4.39
C GLY A 169 28.47 4.47 -3.41
N ILE A 170 27.20 4.31 -3.76
CA ILE A 170 26.07 4.67 -2.89
C ILE A 170 26.15 3.93 -1.53
N GLU A 171 26.62 2.70 -1.50
CA GLU A 171 26.71 1.92 -0.26
C GLU A 171 27.57 2.60 0.81
N SER A 172 28.63 3.30 0.39
CA SER A 172 29.52 4.03 1.31
C SER A 172 28.88 5.34 1.84
N GLN A 173 27.83 5.81 1.22
CA GLN A 173 27.08 7.01 1.61
C GLN A 173 25.91 6.68 2.56
N VAL A 174 25.53 5.40 2.70
CA VAL A 174 24.41 4.98 3.55
C VAL A 174 24.83 5.02 5.01
N SER A 175 24.23 5.94 5.77
CA SER A 175 24.41 6.02 7.24
C SER A 175 23.35 5.23 8.01
N ALA A 176 22.15 5.01 7.44
CA ALA A 176 21.10 4.16 7.98
C ALA A 176 20.19 3.64 6.86
N ALA A 177 19.62 2.45 7.08
CA ALA A 177 18.66 1.84 6.17
C ALA A 177 17.45 1.29 6.93
N GLU A 178 16.25 1.52 6.41
CA GLU A 178 15.00 0.93 6.87
C GLU A 178 14.34 0.20 5.71
N LEU A 179 14.13 -1.11 5.87
CA LEU A 179 13.41 -1.96 4.92
C LEU A 179 12.08 -2.39 5.53
N LEU A 180 10.99 -2.00 4.90
CA LEU A 180 9.63 -2.40 5.23
C LEU A 180 9.13 -3.38 4.18
N THR A 181 8.97 -4.64 4.57
CA THR A 181 8.35 -5.67 3.74
C THR A 181 6.84 -5.51 3.73
N PRO A 182 6.08 -6.18 2.83
CA PRO A 182 4.62 -6.17 2.91
C PRO A 182 4.07 -6.65 4.26
N ALA A 183 4.73 -7.59 4.93
CA ALA A 183 4.35 -8.02 6.28
C ALA A 183 4.54 -6.92 7.33
N ASP A 184 5.62 -6.12 7.23
CA ASP A 184 5.84 -4.97 8.11
C ASP A 184 4.81 -3.86 7.85
N LEU A 185 4.43 -3.64 6.59
CA LEU A 185 3.40 -2.66 6.23
C LEU A 185 2.04 -3.04 6.84
N GLU A 186 1.70 -4.32 6.86
CA GLU A 186 0.50 -4.78 7.57
C GLU A 186 0.63 -4.57 9.08
N GLN A 187 1.73 -5.01 9.67
CA GLN A 187 1.93 -4.95 11.12
C GLN A 187 1.98 -3.50 11.66
N GLN A 188 2.67 -2.60 10.95
CA GLN A 188 2.90 -1.24 11.44
C GLN A 188 1.77 -0.27 11.07
N PHE A 189 1.14 -0.46 9.90
CA PHE A 189 0.18 0.49 9.34
C PHE A 189 -1.23 -0.09 9.19
N ASN A 190 -1.46 -1.34 9.62
CA ASN A 190 -2.73 -2.06 9.44
C ASN A 190 -3.18 -2.13 7.96
N LEU A 191 -2.23 -2.19 7.04
CA LEU A 191 -2.51 -2.39 5.63
C LEU A 191 -2.68 -3.89 5.35
N ALA A 192 -3.90 -4.36 5.26
CA ALA A 192 -4.19 -5.78 5.09
C ALA A 192 -3.41 -6.38 3.91
N GLY A 193 -2.61 -7.44 4.21
CA GLY A 193 -1.70 -8.06 3.27
C GLY A 193 -0.52 -7.19 2.81
N GLY A 194 -0.29 -6.04 3.44
CA GLY A 194 0.73 -5.08 3.05
C GLY A 194 0.49 -4.43 1.69
N HIS A 195 -0.77 -4.40 1.23
CA HIS A 195 -1.12 -3.89 -0.10
C HIS A 195 -1.62 -2.46 -0.04
N TRP A 196 -0.80 -1.47 -0.33
CA TRP A 196 -1.13 -0.04 -0.23
C TRP A 196 -2.25 0.47 -1.16
N HIS A 197 -2.62 -0.31 -2.19
CA HIS A 197 -3.82 -0.06 -2.99
C HIS A 197 -5.07 -0.75 -2.44
N HIS A 198 -4.99 -1.42 -1.28
CA HIS A 198 -6.06 -2.14 -0.59
C HIS A 198 -6.65 -3.35 -1.34
N ALA A 199 -6.19 -3.66 -2.51
CA ALA A 199 -6.37 -4.89 -3.31
C ALA A 199 -5.70 -4.71 -4.67
N GLU A 200 -5.43 -5.82 -5.37
CA GLU A 200 -4.90 -5.82 -6.73
C GLU A 200 -5.78 -5.00 -7.69
N PHE A 201 -5.12 -4.41 -8.69
CA PHE A 201 -5.79 -3.88 -9.89
C PHE A 201 -5.93 -5.00 -10.92
N ALA A 202 -6.92 -5.86 -10.74
CA ALA A 202 -7.25 -6.94 -11.66
C ALA A 202 -8.57 -6.66 -12.37
N ILE A 203 -8.84 -7.33 -13.48
CA ILE A 203 -10.01 -7.09 -14.32
C ILE A 203 -11.33 -7.16 -13.53
N ASP A 204 -11.42 -8.09 -12.58
CA ASP A 204 -12.58 -8.32 -11.72
C ASP A 204 -12.72 -7.30 -10.57
N THR A 205 -11.65 -6.56 -10.26
CA THR A 205 -11.60 -5.57 -9.17
C THR A 205 -11.20 -4.19 -9.65
N TRP A 206 -11.23 -3.95 -10.96
CA TRP A 206 -10.80 -2.69 -11.53
C TRP A 206 -11.99 -1.81 -11.92
N TRP A 207 -11.72 -0.52 -12.02
CA TRP A 207 -12.62 0.51 -12.48
C TRP A 207 -13.96 0.49 -11.72
N MET A 208 -15.09 0.42 -12.44
CA MET A 208 -16.44 0.46 -11.85
C MET A 208 -16.77 -0.77 -10.96
N ASN A 209 -15.94 -1.79 -10.96
CA ASN A 209 -16.13 -2.97 -10.10
C ASN A 209 -15.41 -2.86 -8.74
N ARG A 210 -14.66 -1.79 -8.50
CA ARG A 210 -13.83 -1.66 -7.30
C ARG A 210 -14.61 -1.13 -6.09
N PRO A 211 -14.57 -1.79 -4.91
CA PRO A 211 -13.92 -3.08 -4.61
C PRO A 211 -14.67 -4.28 -5.15
N THR A 212 -15.99 -4.24 -5.26
CA THR A 212 -16.86 -5.30 -5.77
C THR A 212 -18.25 -4.75 -6.08
N TYR A 213 -19.03 -5.49 -6.84
CA TYR A 213 -20.45 -5.21 -7.04
C TYR A 213 -21.19 -5.06 -5.70
N GLY A 214 -21.99 -4.01 -5.58
CA GLY A 214 -22.71 -3.63 -4.36
C GLY A 214 -21.97 -2.66 -3.44
N ALA A 215 -20.71 -2.31 -3.73
CA ALA A 215 -19.94 -1.28 -3.01
C ALA A 215 -19.06 -0.44 -3.95
N SER A 216 -19.31 -0.47 -5.26
CA SER A 216 -18.45 0.16 -6.27
C SER A 216 -18.68 1.67 -6.47
N GLN A 217 -19.71 2.23 -5.84
CA GLN A 217 -20.03 3.67 -5.92
C GLN A 217 -20.01 4.36 -4.55
N TYR A 218 -19.06 3.96 -3.71
CA TYR A 218 -18.79 4.52 -2.37
C TYR A 218 -19.84 4.18 -1.32
N THR A 219 -21.09 3.94 -1.71
CA THR A 219 -22.17 3.41 -0.86
C THR A 219 -21.98 1.89 -0.65
N THR A 220 -22.57 1.36 0.39
CA THR A 220 -22.46 -0.05 0.79
C THR A 220 -23.85 -0.64 1.07
N PRO A 221 -23.96 -1.97 1.26
CA PRO A 221 -25.23 -2.58 1.67
C PRO A 221 -25.75 -2.10 3.03
N ILE A 222 -24.93 -1.41 3.83
CA ILE A 222 -25.33 -0.83 5.13
C ILE A 222 -25.53 0.66 4.96
N SER A 223 -26.72 1.14 5.30
CA SER A 223 -27.06 2.56 5.21
C SER A 223 -26.14 3.42 6.09
N GLY A 224 -25.64 4.52 5.56
CA GLY A 224 -24.71 5.42 6.25
C GLY A 224 -23.26 4.91 6.36
N PHE A 225 -22.92 3.73 5.82
CA PHE A 225 -21.54 3.25 5.76
C PHE A 225 -20.96 3.43 4.36
N HIS A 226 -19.84 4.13 4.26
CA HIS A 226 -19.20 4.50 2.98
C HIS A 226 -17.72 4.17 2.96
N LEU A 227 -17.17 3.96 1.76
CA LEU A 227 -15.74 3.75 1.51
C LEU A 227 -15.13 4.98 0.82
N CYS A 228 -13.98 5.46 1.30
CA CYS A 228 -13.25 6.59 0.69
C CYS A 228 -11.78 6.28 0.38
N GLY A 229 -11.28 5.10 0.77
CA GLY A 229 -9.89 4.72 0.65
C GLY A 229 -9.49 4.18 -0.74
N ALA A 230 -8.25 3.75 -0.87
CA ALA A 230 -7.68 3.18 -2.08
C ALA A 230 -8.41 1.92 -2.58
N GLY A 231 -9.17 1.25 -1.70
CA GLY A 231 -10.05 0.15 -2.05
C GLY A 231 -11.30 0.54 -2.85
N ALA A 232 -11.70 1.82 -2.86
CA ALA A 232 -12.81 2.33 -3.65
C ALA A 232 -12.36 2.79 -5.05
N HIS A 233 -13.32 2.97 -5.97
CA HIS A 233 -13.06 3.54 -7.30
C HIS A 233 -12.52 4.99 -7.19
N PRO A 234 -11.57 5.44 -8.01
CA PRO A 234 -10.82 4.71 -9.06
C PRO A 234 -9.61 3.94 -8.53
N GLY A 235 -9.38 3.88 -7.25
CA GLY A 235 -8.25 3.24 -6.61
C GLY A 235 -7.25 4.24 -6.03
N GLY A 236 -6.13 3.72 -5.49
CA GLY A 236 -5.08 4.52 -4.87
C GLY A 236 -4.28 5.37 -5.86
N GLY A 237 -3.32 6.14 -5.34
CA GLY A 237 -2.42 7.00 -6.11
C GLY A 237 -2.27 8.41 -5.55
N LEU A 238 -2.71 8.67 -4.32
CA LEU A 238 -2.63 9.96 -3.61
C LEU A 238 -3.37 11.13 -4.30
N MET A 239 -4.26 10.81 -5.24
CA MET A 239 -5.00 11.82 -6.02
C MET A 239 -6.17 12.46 -5.25
N GLY A 240 -6.54 11.90 -4.10
CA GLY A 240 -7.72 12.31 -3.33
C GLY A 240 -9.07 11.99 -4.00
N THR A 241 -9.06 11.40 -5.20
CA THR A 241 -10.27 11.18 -6.02
C THR A 241 -11.28 10.27 -5.34
N CYS A 242 -10.84 9.19 -4.68
CA CYS A 242 -11.72 8.31 -3.93
C CYS A 242 -12.49 9.07 -2.84
N GLY A 243 -11.79 9.91 -2.06
CA GLY A 243 -12.40 10.74 -1.03
C GLY A 243 -13.34 11.80 -1.58
N ALA A 244 -12.94 12.50 -2.66
CA ALA A 244 -13.77 13.50 -3.32
C ALA A 244 -15.08 12.91 -3.88
N ASN A 245 -14.99 11.73 -4.50
CA ASN A 245 -16.16 11.03 -5.03
C ASN A 245 -17.06 10.49 -3.91
N ALA A 246 -16.48 9.94 -2.84
CA ALA A 246 -17.25 9.49 -1.68
C ALA A 246 -18.00 10.66 -1.03
N ALA A 247 -17.34 11.80 -0.85
CA ALA A 247 -17.98 13.00 -0.32
C ALA A 247 -19.17 13.47 -1.19
N ARG A 248 -19.00 13.43 -2.52
CA ARG A 248 -20.09 13.78 -3.45
C ARG A 248 -21.28 12.81 -3.32
N ALA A 249 -21.01 11.49 -3.33
CA ALA A 249 -22.06 10.48 -3.17
C ALA A 249 -22.83 10.67 -1.85
N ILE A 250 -22.12 10.91 -0.72
CA ILE A 250 -22.75 11.14 0.58
C ILE A 250 -23.63 12.41 0.60
N LEU A 251 -23.23 13.47 -0.11
CA LEU A 251 -23.98 14.71 -0.16
C LEU A 251 -25.20 14.64 -1.10
N GLU A 252 -25.15 13.81 -2.12
CA GLU A 252 -26.25 13.56 -3.06
C GLU A 252 -27.33 12.65 -2.45
N ASP A 253 -26.95 11.74 -1.53
CA ASP A 253 -27.87 10.85 -0.81
C ASP A 253 -28.63 11.53 0.36
N ARG A 254 -28.37 12.82 0.62
CA ARG A 254 -29.03 13.63 1.64
C ARG A 254 -30.17 14.47 1.03
#